data_38c458f899e2c43b3478e1fa934b46b9
#
_entry.id   38c458f899e2c43b3478e1fa934b46b9
#
_cell.length_a   1.000
_cell.length_b   1.000
_cell.length_c   1.000
_cell.angle_alpha   90.00
_cell.angle_beta   90.00
_cell.angle_gamma   90.00
#
_symmetry.space_group_name_H-M   'P 1'
#
loop_
_entity.id
_entity.type
_entity.pdbx_description
1 polymer ?
#
loop_
_entity_poly.entity_id
_entity_poly.type
_entity_poly.pdbx_seq_one_letter_code
_entity_poly.pdbx_strand_id
1 'polypeptide(L)'
;GLSLDADVLIPLIGLAVLLVAAVAALLLRRKRSALEPPAPSGTAEDAPPSGGPQDPSGIFVRLEVLQGAYLGQRLEFTLQRELVIGRDPGCDIPFADGSVSRRHSRVFLANDVVYIEDLGSQNGTQLNGSRIEMAHILRSGDVITAGDVTFKLKF
;
A
#
# COMPACT_ATOMS: atom_id res chain seq x y z
N GLY A 1 -44.18 -21.88 14.83
CA GLY A 1 -43.39 -21.04 13.96
C GLY A 1 -42.88 -19.84 14.73
N LEU A 2 -41.60 -19.83 15.09
CA LEU A 2 -40.91 -18.66 15.65
C LEU A 2 -40.45 -17.82 14.47
N SER A 3 -41.17 -16.76 14.17
CA SER A 3 -40.66 -15.72 13.25
C SER A 3 -39.71 -14.84 14.04
N LEU A 4 -38.43 -14.90 13.69
CA LEU A 4 -37.42 -13.94 14.15
C LEU A 4 -37.67 -12.64 13.42
N ASP A 5 -38.13 -11.64 14.12
CA ASP A 5 -38.35 -10.30 13.60
C ASP A 5 -37.04 -9.70 13.14
N ALA A 6 -37.03 -9.20 11.88
CA ALA A 6 -35.88 -8.60 11.24
C ALA A 6 -35.30 -7.39 12.01
N ASP A 7 -36.11 -6.75 12.85
CA ASP A 7 -35.72 -5.59 13.65
C ASP A 7 -34.79 -5.90 14.82
N VAL A 8 -34.66 -7.19 15.20
CA VAL A 8 -33.73 -7.62 16.25
C VAL A 8 -32.39 -8.10 15.67
N LEU A 9 -32.38 -8.50 14.40
CA LEU A 9 -31.18 -9.05 13.75
C LEU A 9 -30.16 -7.98 13.36
N ILE A 10 -30.64 -6.80 12.97
CA ILE A 10 -29.79 -5.69 12.50
C ILE A 10 -28.85 -5.15 13.59
N PRO A 11 -29.31 -4.90 14.85
CA PRO A 11 -28.41 -4.41 15.89
C PRO A 11 -27.38 -5.46 16.35
N LEU A 12 -27.70 -6.76 16.26
CA LEU A 12 -26.78 -7.84 16.64
C LEU A 12 -25.60 -7.97 15.66
N ILE A 13 -25.84 -7.77 14.36
CA ILE A 13 -24.79 -7.81 13.33
C ILE A 13 -23.87 -6.58 13.46
N GLY A 14 -24.43 -5.42 13.76
CA GLY A 14 -23.66 -4.19 13.99
C GLY A 14 -22.71 -4.29 15.18
N LEU A 15 -23.18 -4.92 16.29
CA LEU A 15 -22.38 -5.11 17.49
C LEU A 15 -21.23 -6.12 17.26
N ALA A 16 -21.49 -7.19 16.49
CA ALA A 16 -20.46 -8.18 16.15
C ALA A 16 -19.34 -7.61 15.30
N VAL A 17 -19.65 -6.76 14.33
CA VAL A 17 -18.67 -6.09 13.46
C VAL A 17 -17.80 -5.12 14.26
N LEU A 18 -18.38 -4.37 15.20
CA LEU A 18 -17.65 -3.45 16.09
C LEU A 18 -16.69 -4.20 17.02
N LEU A 19 -17.10 -5.35 17.53
CA LEU A 19 -16.28 -6.18 18.43
C LEU A 19 -15.08 -6.79 17.69
N VAL A 20 -15.26 -7.26 16.45
CA VAL A 20 -14.17 -7.79 15.61
C VAL A 20 -13.16 -6.71 15.27
N ALA A 21 -13.62 -5.50 14.95
CA ALA A 21 -12.72 -4.37 14.66
C ALA A 21 -11.91 -3.94 15.90
N ALA A 22 -12.53 -3.96 17.09
CA ALA A 22 -11.84 -3.63 18.34
C ALA A 22 -10.79 -4.68 18.74
N VAL A 23 -11.08 -5.96 18.54
CA VAL A 23 -10.14 -7.07 18.81
C VAL A 23 -8.96 -7.04 17.83
N ALA A 24 -9.21 -6.77 16.54
CA ALA A 24 -8.16 -6.62 15.55
C ALA A 24 -7.22 -5.44 15.87
N ALA A 25 -7.75 -4.30 16.29
CA ALA A 25 -6.96 -3.15 16.70
C ALA A 25 -6.13 -3.42 17.97
N LEU A 26 -6.65 -4.21 18.90
CA LEU A 26 -5.95 -4.58 20.14
C LEU A 26 -4.82 -5.58 19.89
N LEU A 27 -5.02 -6.54 18.95
CA LEU A 27 -4.01 -7.51 18.55
C LEU A 27 -2.86 -6.87 17.77
N LEU A 28 -3.13 -5.87 16.95
CA LEU A 28 -2.12 -5.10 16.23
C LEU A 28 -1.27 -4.24 17.19
N ARG A 29 -1.85 -3.74 18.29
CA ARG A 29 -1.11 -3.02 19.34
C ARG A 29 -0.18 -3.94 20.14
N ARG A 30 -0.59 -5.20 20.40
CA ARG A 30 0.23 -6.17 21.15
C ARG A 30 1.48 -6.67 20.42
N LYS A 31 1.48 -6.63 19.08
CA LYS A 31 2.63 -7.09 18.28
C LYS A 31 3.79 -6.07 18.19
N ARG A 32 3.61 -4.85 18.70
CA ARG A 32 4.66 -3.80 18.68
C ARG A 32 5.50 -3.70 19.96
N SER A 33 5.22 -4.52 21.00
CA SER A 33 5.89 -4.41 22.29
C SER A 33 6.83 -5.56 22.66
N ALA A 34 7.22 -6.41 21.71
CA ALA A 34 8.17 -7.48 22.00
C ALA A 34 9.18 -7.58 20.89
N LEU A 35 10.28 -6.85 21.03
CA LEU A 35 11.64 -7.13 20.54
C LEU A 35 12.47 -5.84 20.58
N GLU A 36 12.81 -5.44 21.78
CA GLU A 36 13.96 -4.56 22.01
C GLU A 36 15.18 -5.46 22.26
N PRO A 37 16.18 -5.50 21.39
CA PRO A 37 17.42 -6.20 21.69
C PRO A 37 18.22 -5.40 22.72
N PRO A 38 18.99 -6.06 23.61
CA PRO A 38 19.80 -5.38 24.64
C PRO A 38 20.90 -4.55 23.99
N ALA A 39 21.08 -3.33 24.51
CA ALA A 39 22.12 -2.41 24.11
C ALA A 39 23.51 -3.03 24.34
N PRO A 40 24.45 -2.92 23.37
CA PRO A 40 25.83 -3.16 23.62
C PRO A 40 26.46 -1.94 24.31
N SER A 41 26.94 -2.12 25.52
CA SER A 41 27.86 -1.21 26.18
C SER A 41 29.22 -1.28 25.48
N GLY A 42 29.61 -0.22 24.81
CA GLY A 42 30.92 -0.10 24.14
C GLY A 42 31.22 1.35 23.81
N THR A 43 32.15 1.88 24.53
CA THR A 43 32.96 3.11 24.46
C THR A 43 32.89 3.94 23.20
N ALA A 44 32.74 5.25 23.44
CA ALA A 44 32.88 6.35 22.48
C ALA A 44 34.20 6.33 21.72
N GLU A 45 34.14 6.56 20.41
CA GLU A 45 34.94 7.57 19.70
C GLU A 45 34.66 7.46 18.19
N ASP A 46 34.49 8.64 17.56
CA ASP A 46 34.40 8.88 16.12
C ASP A 46 33.15 8.39 15.37
N ALA A 47 32.02 9.05 15.61
CA ALA A 47 30.98 9.18 14.60
C ALA A 47 31.04 10.58 13.99
N PRO A 48 31.14 10.72 12.66
CA PRO A 48 30.95 12.01 12.01
C PRO A 48 29.52 12.51 12.25
N PRO A 49 29.29 13.81 12.47
CA PRO A 49 27.99 14.37 12.67
C PRO A 49 27.27 14.43 11.32
N SER A 50 26.41 13.48 11.03
CA SER A 50 25.45 13.57 9.94
C SER A 50 24.04 13.37 10.45
N GLY A 51 23.60 14.28 11.28
CA GLY A 51 22.23 14.48 11.66
C GLY A 51 21.77 15.83 11.16
N GLY A 52 21.82 16.05 9.85
CA GLY A 52 21.00 17.10 9.25
C GLY A 52 19.52 16.68 9.40
N PRO A 53 18.58 17.66 9.50
CA PRO A 53 17.17 17.35 9.53
C PRO A 53 16.86 16.50 8.30
N GLN A 54 16.42 15.26 8.52
CA GLN A 54 15.88 14.46 7.45
C GLN A 54 14.60 15.16 7.03
N ASP A 55 14.74 15.91 5.95
CA ASP A 55 13.61 16.50 5.23
C ASP A 55 12.60 15.39 4.95
N PRO A 56 11.34 15.51 5.35
CA PRO A 56 10.30 14.56 4.99
C PRO A 56 9.88 14.76 3.52
N SER A 57 10.85 14.98 2.64
CA SER A 57 10.61 15.25 1.22
C SER A 57 10.29 13.95 0.47
N GLY A 58 9.13 13.38 0.80
CA GLY A 58 8.46 12.43 -0.07
C GLY A 58 7.57 13.17 -1.06
N ILE A 59 7.41 12.60 -2.25
CA ILE A 59 6.44 13.08 -3.23
C ILE A 59 5.05 12.63 -2.78
N PHE A 60 4.12 13.59 -2.65
CA PHE A 60 2.73 13.28 -2.37
C PHE A 60 2.06 12.69 -3.61
N VAL A 61 1.58 11.45 -3.50
CA VAL A 61 0.98 10.71 -4.59
C VAL A 61 -0.49 10.46 -4.30
N ARG A 62 -1.34 10.84 -5.24
CA ARG A 62 -2.78 10.52 -5.23
C ARG A 62 -3.07 9.46 -6.28
N LEU A 63 -3.69 8.37 -5.85
CA LEU A 63 -4.15 7.27 -6.68
C LEU A 63 -5.67 7.34 -6.83
N GLU A 64 -6.16 7.22 -8.05
CA GLU A 64 -7.59 7.12 -8.37
C GLU A 64 -7.83 5.84 -9.18
N VAL A 65 -8.68 4.94 -8.66
CA VAL A 65 -9.01 3.68 -9.34
C VAL A 65 -10.07 3.93 -10.41
N LEU A 66 -9.74 3.55 -11.63
CA LEU A 66 -10.57 3.77 -12.82
C LEU A 66 -11.32 2.52 -13.27
N GLN A 67 -10.84 1.32 -12.90
CA GLN A 67 -11.45 0.04 -13.25
C GLN A 67 -11.09 -1.04 -12.22
N GLY A 68 -11.96 -2.05 -12.07
CA GLY A 68 -11.79 -3.17 -11.16
C GLY A 68 -12.70 -3.08 -9.94
N ALA A 69 -12.49 -3.98 -8.98
CA ALA A 69 -13.31 -4.09 -7.76
C ALA A 69 -13.28 -2.83 -6.87
N TYR A 70 -12.29 -1.96 -7.07
CA TYR A 70 -12.07 -0.75 -6.28
C TYR A 70 -12.44 0.54 -7.05
N LEU A 71 -13.22 0.42 -8.13
CA LEU A 71 -13.63 1.55 -8.97
C LEU A 71 -14.08 2.76 -8.16
N GLY A 72 -13.52 3.93 -8.46
CA GLY A 72 -13.85 5.21 -7.83
C GLY A 72 -13.16 5.47 -6.50
N GLN A 73 -12.41 4.51 -5.96
CA GLN A 73 -11.61 4.76 -4.75
C GLN A 73 -10.45 5.71 -5.06
N ARG A 74 -10.18 6.57 -4.08
CA ARG A 74 -9.05 7.50 -4.08
C ARG A 74 -8.22 7.24 -2.84
N LEU A 75 -6.94 7.05 -3.04
CA LEU A 75 -5.97 6.78 -2.00
C LEU A 75 -4.84 7.79 -2.08
N GLU A 76 -4.25 8.13 -0.95
CA GLU A 76 -3.16 9.09 -0.87
C GLU A 76 -1.97 8.45 -0.15
N PHE A 77 -0.80 8.62 -0.73
CA PHE A 77 0.46 8.04 -0.25
C PHE A 77 1.57 9.08 -0.30
N THR A 78 2.63 8.85 0.46
CA THR A 78 3.88 9.59 0.33
C THR A 78 4.95 8.66 -0.23
N LEU A 79 5.43 8.95 -1.43
CA LEU A 79 6.53 8.25 -2.07
C LEU A 79 7.86 8.81 -1.54
N GLN A 80 8.50 8.12 -0.62
CA GLN A 80 9.83 8.47 -0.13
C GLN A 80 10.93 7.79 -0.94
N ARG A 81 10.80 6.50 -1.18
CA ARG A 81 11.72 5.65 -1.95
C ARG A 81 10.97 4.80 -2.96
N GLU A 82 10.09 3.95 -2.48
CA GLU A 82 9.25 3.09 -3.32
C GLU A 82 7.88 2.85 -2.67
N LEU A 83 6.89 2.54 -3.50
CA LEU A 83 5.57 2.04 -3.14
C LEU A 83 5.32 0.76 -3.93
N VAL A 84 5.13 -0.34 -3.23
CA VAL A 84 4.83 -1.65 -3.84
C VAL A 84 3.32 -1.81 -4.00
N ILE A 85 2.93 -2.19 -5.20
CA ILE A 85 1.54 -2.48 -5.59
C ILE A 85 1.39 -3.99 -5.69
N GLY A 86 0.36 -4.56 -5.09
CA GLY A 86 0.14 -5.99 -5.17
C GLY A 86 -1.10 -6.46 -4.42
N ARG A 87 -1.37 -7.77 -4.49
CA ARG A 87 -2.49 -8.38 -3.78
C ARG A 87 -2.21 -8.64 -2.30
N ASP A 88 -0.94 -8.74 -1.94
CA ASP A 88 -0.55 -8.98 -0.55
C ASP A 88 -0.94 -7.77 0.31
N PRO A 89 -1.64 -7.98 1.45
CA PRO A 89 -1.99 -6.89 2.36
C PRO A 89 -0.77 -6.20 2.99
N GLY A 90 0.43 -6.77 2.87
CA GLY A 90 1.69 -6.16 3.26
C GLY A 90 2.29 -5.19 2.23
N CYS A 91 1.69 -5.07 1.04
CA CYS A 91 2.08 -4.04 0.07
C CYS A 91 1.64 -2.65 0.53
N ASP A 92 2.32 -1.60 0.04
CA ASP A 92 1.96 -0.22 0.32
C ASP A 92 0.61 0.15 -0.29
N ILE A 93 0.34 -0.40 -1.49
CA ILE A 93 -0.91 -0.24 -2.23
C ILE A 93 -1.52 -1.63 -2.47
N PRO A 94 -2.33 -2.15 -1.53
CA PRO A 94 -2.91 -3.47 -1.66
C PRO A 94 -4.19 -3.45 -2.50
N PHE A 95 -4.25 -4.29 -3.53
CA PHE A 95 -5.46 -4.61 -4.28
C PHE A 95 -5.79 -6.09 -4.10
N ALA A 96 -6.78 -6.43 -3.28
CA ALA A 96 -7.22 -7.80 -3.03
C ALA A 96 -8.00 -8.37 -4.23
N ASP A 97 -7.35 -8.44 -5.39
CA ASP A 97 -7.89 -8.91 -6.66
C ASP A 97 -7.07 -10.10 -7.16
N GLY A 98 -7.74 -11.17 -7.61
CA GLY A 98 -7.10 -12.40 -8.06
C GLY A 98 -6.23 -12.24 -9.31
N SER A 99 -6.49 -11.24 -10.13
CA SER A 99 -5.70 -10.90 -11.32
C SER A 99 -4.39 -10.18 -10.99
N VAL A 100 -4.28 -9.61 -9.77
CA VAL A 100 -3.09 -8.91 -9.29
C VAL A 100 -2.17 -9.90 -8.57
N SER A 101 -0.88 -9.93 -8.93
CA SER A 101 0.13 -10.75 -8.26
C SER A 101 0.38 -10.27 -6.83
N ARG A 102 0.88 -11.13 -5.93
CA ARG A 102 1.17 -10.78 -4.52
C ARG A 102 2.03 -9.52 -4.40
N ARG A 103 3.09 -9.44 -5.18
CA ARG A 103 3.86 -8.22 -5.46
C ARG A 103 3.84 -8.07 -6.96
N HIS A 104 3.12 -7.08 -7.48
CA HIS A 104 2.84 -6.96 -8.92
C HIS A 104 3.78 -5.98 -9.59
N SER A 105 3.83 -4.78 -9.09
CA SER A 105 4.66 -3.69 -9.61
C SER A 105 5.11 -2.78 -8.47
N ARG A 106 6.07 -1.90 -8.76
CA ARG A 106 6.48 -0.84 -7.83
C ARG A 106 6.60 0.50 -8.52
N VAL A 107 6.27 1.54 -7.80
CA VAL A 107 6.58 2.93 -8.15
C VAL A 107 7.73 3.35 -7.27
N PHE A 108 8.79 3.91 -7.86
CA PHE A 108 9.98 4.31 -7.10
C PHE A 108 10.59 5.61 -7.60
N LEU A 109 11.31 6.28 -6.70
CA LEU A 109 12.01 7.53 -6.97
C LEU A 109 13.49 7.25 -7.19
N ALA A 110 14.05 7.72 -8.29
CA ALA A 110 15.47 7.70 -8.57
C ALA A 110 15.89 8.99 -9.29
N ASN A 111 16.91 9.68 -8.76
CA ASN A 111 17.40 10.96 -9.31
C ASN A 111 16.26 11.98 -9.54
N ASP A 112 15.37 12.13 -8.59
CA ASP A 112 14.21 13.02 -8.62
C ASP A 112 13.20 12.72 -9.75
N VAL A 113 13.29 11.53 -10.34
CA VAL A 113 12.36 11.04 -11.37
C VAL A 113 11.58 9.84 -10.83
N VAL A 114 10.29 9.85 -11.05
CA VAL A 114 9.39 8.74 -10.65
C VAL A 114 9.38 7.69 -11.76
N TYR A 115 9.55 6.44 -11.37
CA TYR A 115 9.53 5.28 -12.26
C TYR A 115 8.46 4.28 -11.83
N ILE A 116 8.01 3.48 -12.79
CA ILE A 116 7.22 2.27 -12.57
C ILE A 116 7.94 1.06 -13.15
N GLU A 117 7.88 -0.07 -12.44
CA GLU A 117 8.50 -1.33 -12.86
C GLU A 117 7.59 -2.51 -12.51
N ASP A 118 7.51 -3.48 -13.42
CA ASP A 118 6.86 -4.77 -13.16
C ASP A 118 7.77 -5.68 -12.34
N LEU A 119 7.27 -6.30 -11.31
CA LEU A 119 8.03 -7.21 -10.42
C LEU A 119 7.91 -8.69 -10.82
N GLY A 120 7.79 -8.98 -12.11
CA GLY A 120 7.58 -10.33 -12.62
C GLY A 120 6.15 -10.81 -12.38
N SER A 121 5.19 -9.93 -12.57
CA SER A 121 3.78 -10.26 -12.36
C SER A 121 3.25 -11.27 -13.39
N GLN A 122 2.23 -12.03 -13.01
CA GLN A 122 1.64 -13.07 -13.88
C GLN A 122 0.94 -12.45 -15.09
N ASN A 123 0.18 -11.38 -14.90
CA ASN A 123 -0.60 -10.74 -15.96
C ASN A 123 0.12 -9.55 -16.59
N GLY A 124 1.24 -9.10 -16.01
CA GLY A 124 2.02 -7.95 -16.47
C GLY A 124 1.42 -6.62 -16.04
N THR A 125 2.26 -5.60 -16.09
CA THR A 125 1.90 -4.21 -15.85
C THR A 125 1.83 -3.47 -17.17
N GLN A 126 0.83 -2.62 -17.33
CA GLN A 126 0.72 -1.73 -18.49
C GLN A 126 0.79 -0.27 -18.05
N LEU A 127 1.47 0.55 -18.84
CA LEU A 127 1.52 2.00 -18.70
C LEU A 127 0.86 2.63 -19.94
N ASN A 128 -0.22 3.39 -19.72
CA ASN A 128 -1.02 4.00 -20.79
C ASN A 128 -1.43 3.00 -21.89
N GLY A 129 -1.78 1.75 -21.48
CA GLY A 129 -2.20 0.68 -22.38
C GLY A 129 -1.07 -0.13 -23.03
N SER A 130 0.19 0.24 -22.80
CA SER A 130 1.36 -0.49 -23.32
C SER A 130 2.01 -1.31 -22.21
N ARG A 131 2.23 -2.61 -22.45
CA ARG A 131 2.92 -3.49 -21.49
C ARG A 131 4.35 -3.02 -21.27
N ILE A 132 4.79 -2.97 -20.03
CA ILE A 132 6.17 -2.63 -19.67
C ILE A 132 6.94 -3.90 -19.30
N GLU A 133 8.21 -3.99 -19.76
CA GLU A 133 9.13 -5.11 -19.46
C GLU A 133 10.32 -4.66 -18.61
N MET A 134 10.52 -3.37 -18.49
CA MET A 134 11.55 -2.74 -17.68
C MET A 134 11.00 -1.50 -16.98
N ALA A 135 11.81 -0.86 -16.16
CA ALA A 135 11.44 0.39 -15.52
C ALA A 135 11.17 1.49 -16.55
N HIS A 136 10.04 2.16 -16.43
CA HIS A 136 9.62 3.27 -17.27
C HIS A 136 9.40 4.53 -16.44
N ILE A 137 9.70 5.68 -17.02
CA ILE A 137 9.39 6.97 -16.40
C ILE A 137 7.87 7.09 -16.26
N LEU A 138 7.42 7.39 -15.06
CA LEU A 138 6.03 7.65 -14.73
C LEU A 138 5.81 9.15 -14.65
N ARG A 139 4.79 9.65 -15.32
CA ARG A 139 4.39 11.05 -15.29
C ARG A 139 3.09 11.22 -14.52
N SER A 140 2.93 12.37 -13.91
CA SER A 140 1.66 12.70 -13.22
C SER A 140 0.48 12.64 -14.18
N GLY A 141 -0.51 11.82 -13.84
CA GLY A 141 -1.70 11.58 -14.66
C GLY A 141 -1.63 10.35 -15.56
N ASP A 142 -0.51 9.63 -15.58
CA ASP A 142 -0.40 8.37 -16.30
C ASP A 142 -1.34 7.31 -15.74
N VAL A 143 -1.81 6.43 -16.62
CA VAL A 143 -2.73 5.33 -16.32
C VAL A 143 -1.94 4.04 -16.26
N ILE A 144 -2.07 3.33 -15.15
CA ILE A 144 -1.43 2.05 -14.87
C ILE A 144 -2.50 0.97 -14.81
N THR A 145 -2.22 -0.17 -15.45
CA THR A 145 -3.05 -1.37 -15.34
C THR A 145 -2.23 -2.50 -14.77
N ALA A 146 -2.71 -3.08 -13.66
CA ALA A 146 -2.13 -4.22 -12.99
C ALA A 146 -3.18 -5.34 -12.90
N GLY A 147 -3.07 -6.38 -13.74
CA GLY A 147 -4.14 -7.36 -13.92
C GLY A 147 -5.40 -6.69 -14.47
N ASP A 148 -6.54 -6.84 -13.76
CA ASP A 148 -7.83 -6.23 -14.13
C ASP A 148 -8.06 -4.86 -13.44
N VAL A 149 -7.11 -4.41 -12.60
CA VAL A 149 -7.21 -3.14 -11.90
C VAL A 149 -6.50 -2.05 -12.68
N THR A 150 -7.23 -0.99 -13.03
CA THR A 150 -6.69 0.19 -13.70
C THR A 150 -6.81 1.40 -12.78
N PHE A 151 -5.74 2.15 -12.63
CA PHE A 151 -5.69 3.33 -11.78
C PHE A 151 -4.79 4.41 -12.38
N LYS A 152 -5.00 5.64 -11.95
CA LYS A 152 -4.23 6.81 -12.33
C LYS A 152 -3.45 7.31 -11.13
N LEU A 153 -2.19 7.66 -11.34
CA LEU A 153 -1.36 8.34 -10.35
C LEU A 153 -1.18 9.82 -10.70
N LYS A 154 -1.27 10.66 -9.67
CA LYS A 154 -1.00 12.11 -9.75
C LYS A 154 -0.04 12.50 -8.61
N PHE A 155 0.94 13.30 -8.92
CA PHE A 155 1.94 13.84 -8.00
C PHE A 155 2.45 15.19 -8.45
#